data_5a50d864c1913bb2e13a87e650f1a2ae
#
_entry.id   5a50d864c1913bb2e13a87e650f1a2ae
#
_cell.length_a   1.000
_cell.length_b   1.000
_cell.length_c   1.000
_cell.angle_alpha   90.00
_cell.angle_beta   90.00
_cell.angle_gamma   90.00
#
_symmetry.space_group_name_H-M   'P 1'
#
loop_
_entity.id
_entity.type
_entity.pdbx_description
1 polymer ?
#
loop_
_entity_poly.entity_id
_entity_poly.type
_entity_poly.pdbx_seq_one_letter_code
_entity_poly.pdbx_strand_id
1 'polypeptide(L)'
;MAQISWPWLLLGNAFARTVSLVQWYEWLGTLGGSLWVWASNLSVFALMVFLSDGSWFRFNAKARFASAAAALLIFFAPAILSMSMYYGHEQQEGDTLKVVALQPNIDPYHKFQALSQSQQNVILLEQLKTALSGRTDTSALLAVAPETFTNDIVTGDYERSKTYRRFREFLKQYHNVNLLFGASSYSYIESAGAPSYTARKVSDGLWVESHNSALMVDGTDDAQIYHKSKLVVAVEMTPYPAFFCKIDDLLGGVMGRCVGQKEVSLLSCRTRDAEGKVVEDVPLGCAVCYESVYPEHCAEYVRKGAKALAIITNDAWWGNTPGYRQHLSYASLRAIETRRDIVRSANTGISAIIDSRGDIVSKTAWWEPAVLEGEIHLSEKQTFFVAQGDIVGRLCAFMAVMLLLFCIVRKLSFRQE
;
A
#
# COMPACT_ATOMS: atom_id res chain seq x y z
N MET A 1 4.68 -17.70 6.97
CA MET A 1 5.25 -16.44 6.47
C MET A 1 6.02 -15.77 7.59
N ALA A 2 7.15 -15.14 7.30
CA ALA A 2 7.86 -14.35 8.30
C ALA A 2 6.98 -13.19 8.76
N GLN A 3 6.75 -13.06 10.07
CA GLN A 3 5.95 -11.96 10.63
C GLN A 3 6.73 -10.65 10.70
N ILE A 4 8.05 -10.72 10.54
CA ILE A 4 8.93 -9.56 10.49
C ILE A 4 9.39 -9.39 9.04
N SER A 5 8.94 -8.31 8.39
CA SER A 5 9.34 -7.95 7.04
C SER A 5 9.48 -6.42 6.92
N TRP A 6 10.48 -5.97 6.19
CA TRP A 6 10.80 -4.55 6.05
C TRP A 6 11.07 -4.16 4.59
N PRO A 7 10.06 -4.17 3.70
CA PRO A 7 10.25 -3.89 2.27
C PRO A 7 10.64 -2.43 1.98
N TRP A 8 10.59 -1.54 2.96
CA TRP A 8 10.95 -0.13 2.82
C TRP A 8 12.36 0.07 2.26
N LEU A 9 13.32 -0.78 2.66
CA LEU A 9 14.74 -0.67 2.31
C LEU A 9 15.14 -1.48 1.07
N LEU A 10 14.21 -1.94 0.24
CA LEU A 10 14.53 -2.60 -1.02
C LEU A 10 15.29 -1.61 -1.93
N LEU A 11 16.41 -2.06 -2.52
CA LEU A 11 17.23 -1.22 -3.40
C LEU A 11 16.45 -0.69 -4.60
N GLY A 12 15.51 -1.47 -5.12
CA GLY A 12 14.63 -1.03 -6.20
C GLY A 12 13.73 0.16 -5.86
N ASN A 13 13.48 0.42 -4.58
CA ASN A 13 12.75 1.62 -4.14
C ASN A 13 13.52 2.93 -4.38
N ALA A 14 14.85 2.86 -4.61
CA ALA A 14 15.66 4.03 -4.91
C ALA A 14 15.19 4.78 -6.17
N PHE A 15 14.53 4.09 -7.09
CA PHE A 15 14.02 4.65 -8.35
C PHE A 15 12.61 5.23 -8.26
N ALA A 16 12.00 5.25 -7.08
CA ALA A 16 10.62 5.68 -6.91
C ALA A 16 10.31 7.13 -7.33
N ARG A 17 11.34 7.96 -7.47
CA ARG A 17 11.23 9.36 -7.97
C ARG A 17 11.64 9.52 -9.42
N THR A 18 12.11 8.46 -10.05
CA THR A 18 12.57 8.44 -11.45
C THR A 18 11.80 7.37 -12.21
N VAL A 19 10.47 7.50 -12.17
CA VAL A 19 9.52 6.52 -12.72
C VAL A 19 9.76 6.16 -14.17
N SER A 20 10.28 7.10 -14.97
CA SER A 20 10.65 6.86 -16.37
C SER A 20 11.78 5.83 -16.56
N LEU A 21 12.58 5.52 -15.52
CA LEU A 21 13.66 4.53 -15.58
C LEU A 21 13.23 3.12 -15.18
N VAL A 22 12.00 2.93 -14.69
CA VAL A 22 11.56 1.67 -14.09
C VAL A 22 10.19 1.19 -14.55
N GLN A 23 9.74 1.58 -15.73
CA GLN A 23 8.45 1.12 -16.28
C GLN A 23 8.37 -0.40 -16.42
N TRP A 24 9.49 -1.08 -16.67
CA TRP A 24 9.59 -2.53 -16.71
C TRP A 24 9.35 -3.24 -15.36
N TYR A 25 9.11 -2.48 -14.26
CA TYR A 25 8.62 -3.07 -13.01
C TYR A 25 7.24 -3.71 -13.19
N GLU A 26 6.48 -3.37 -14.22
CA GLU A 26 5.29 -4.13 -14.60
C GLU A 26 5.57 -5.62 -14.92
N TRP A 27 6.85 -5.98 -15.13
CA TRP A 27 7.26 -7.36 -15.36
C TRP A 27 7.92 -8.01 -14.13
N LEU A 28 8.89 -7.34 -13.51
CA LEU A 28 9.74 -7.93 -12.48
C LEU A 28 9.55 -7.30 -11.08
N GLY A 29 8.74 -6.27 -10.97
CA GLY A 29 8.50 -5.56 -9.73
C GLY A 29 9.73 -4.87 -9.15
N THR A 30 9.59 -4.33 -7.96
CA THR A 30 10.66 -3.62 -7.24
C THR A 30 11.88 -4.52 -6.94
N LEU A 31 11.70 -5.84 -6.74
CA LEU A 31 12.85 -6.74 -6.54
C LEU A 31 13.65 -6.94 -7.83
N GLY A 32 13.01 -6.83 -9.00
CA GLY A 32 13.74 -6.72 -10.27
C GLY A 32 14.69 -5.52 -10.29
N GLY A 33 14.25 -4.37 -9.77
CA GLY A 33 15.10 -3.19 -9.59
C GLY A 33 16.26 -3.43 -8.63
N SER A 34 16.04 -4.15 -7.55
CA SER A 34 17.10 -4.56 -6.63
C SER A 34 18.13 -5.46 -7.34
N LEU A 35 17.67 -6.40 -8.16
CA LEU A 35 18.53 -7.26 -8.99
C LEU A 35 19.34 -6.43 -9.99
N TRP A 36 18.72 -5.45 -10.64
CA TRP A 36 19.41 -4.54 -11.56
C TRP A 36 20.52 -3.75 -10.86
N VAL A 37 20.26 -3.21 -9.66
CA VAL A 37 21.30 -2.55 -8.86
C VAL A 37 22.46 -3.48 -8.54
N TRP A 38 22.18 -4.70 -8.09
CA TRP A 38 23.22 -5.70 -7.80
C TRP A 38 24.02 -6.09 -9.05
N ALA A 39 23.34 -6.39 -10.15
CA ALA A 39 24.00 -6.76 -11.40
C ALA A 39 24.92 -5.64 -11.92
N SER A 40 24.44 -4.39 -11.87
CA SER A 40 25.22 -3.21 -12.26
C SER A 40 26.47 -3.04 -11.38
N ASN A 41 26.31 -3.10 -10.05
CA ASN A 41 27.44 -2.96 -9.13
C ASN A 41 28.46 -4.08 -9.29
N LEU A 42 28.02 -5.33 -9.41
CA LEU A 42 28.92 -6.47 -9.58
C LEU A 42 29.67 -6.41 -10.92
N SER A 43 29.02 -5.98 -12.01
CA SER A 43 29.68 -5.85 -13.31
C SER A 43 30.74 -4.75 -13.30
N VAL A 44 30.47 -3.60 -12.69
CA VAL A 44 31.43 -2.51 -12.52
C VAL A 44 32.57 -2.95 -11.62
N PHE A 45 32.28 -3.60 -10.49
CA PHE A 45 33.30 -4.12 -9.57
C PHE A 45 34.22 -5.14 -10.25
N ALA A 46 33.67 -6.10 -10.99
CA ALA A 46 34.45 -7.06 -11.75
C ALA A 46 35.39 -6.39 -12.76
N LEU A 47 34.87 -5.36 -13.45
CA LEU A 47 35.69 -4.58 -14.40
C LEU A 47 36.84 -3.86 -13.69
N MET A 48 36.56 -3.26 -12.52
CA MET A 48 37.58 -2.58 -11.71
C MET A 48 38.66 -3.54 -11.24
N VAL A 49 38.30 -4.75 -10.79
CA VAL A 49 39.25 -5.79 -10.36
C VAL A 49 40.12 -6.23 -11.56
N PHE A 50 39.52 -6.52 -12.71
CA PHE A 50 40.26 -6.90 -13.91
C PHE A 50 41.24 -5.83 -14.41
N LEU A 51 40.90 -4.57 -14.21
CA LEU A 51 41.78 -3.45 -14.53
C LEU A 51 42.93 -3.32 -13.51
N SER A 52 42.62 -3.49 -12.22
CA SER A 52 43.61 -3.28 -11.13
C SER A 52 44.67 -4.37 -11.05
N ASP A 53 44.30 -5.63 -11.30
CA ASP A 53 45.22 -6.75 -11.26
C ASP A 53 45.92 -7.03 -12.60
N GLY A 54 45.63 -6.21 -13.62
CA GLY A 54 46.18 -6.34 -14.96
C GLY A 54 45.63 -7.53 -15.76
N SER A 55 44.71 -8.31 -15.22
CA SER A 55 44.12 -9.48 -15.92
C SER A 55 43.32 -9.06 -17.16
N TRP A 56 42.74 -7.85 -17.13
CA TRP A 56 42.10 -7.23 -18.31
C TRP A 56 42.96 -7.26 -19.56
N PHE A 57 44.25 -7.01 -19.43
CA PHE A 57 45.17 -6.96 -20.56
C PHE A 57 45.59 -8.36 -21.07
N ARG A 58 45.28 -9.42 -20.30
CA ARG A 58 45.48 -10.83 -20.75
C ARG A 58 44.37 -11.31 -21.68
N PHE A 59 43.21 -10.67 -21.64
CA PHE A 59 42.12 -10.95 -22.56
C PHE A 59 42.45 -10.43 -23.98
N ASN A 60 42.00 -11.14 -25.00
CA ASN A 60 42.06 -10.63 -26.36
C ASN A 60 41.08 -9.44 -26.54
N ALA A 61 41.27 -8.66 -27.61
CA ALA A 61 40.48 -7.46 -27.85
C ALA A 61 38.96 -7.73 -27.91
N LYS A 62 38.56 -8.89 -28.48
CA LYS A 62 37.13 -9.27 -28.55
C LYS A 62 36.53 -9.52 -27.17
N ALA A 63 37.23 -10.23 -26.28
CA ALA A 63 36.77 -10.51 -24.92
C ALA A 63 36.68 -9.22 -24.09
N ARG A 64 37.65 -8.31 -24.21
CA ARG A 64 37.63 -7.00 -23.57
C ARG A 64 36.45 -6.18 -24.04
N PHE A 65 36.22 -6.10 -25.36
CA PHE A 65 35.05 -5.38 -25.90
C PHE A 65 33.74 -6.00 -25.43
N ALA A 66 33.60 -7.34 -25.48
CA ALA A 66 32.40 -8.02 -25.04
C ALA A 66 32.12 -7.81 -23.56
N SER A 67 33.13 -7.83 -22.68
CA SER A 67 32.96 -7.59 -21.24
C SER A 67 32.52 -6.14 -20.94
N ALA A 68 33.13 -5.15 -21.62
CA ALA A 68 32.75 -3.77 -21.49
C ALA A 68 31.34 -3.52 -22.03
N ALA A 69 31.00 -4.06 -23.18
CA ALA A 69 29.70 -3.98 -23.79
C ALA A 69 28.63 -4.63 -22.89
N ALA A 70 28.90 -5.78 -22.30
CA ALA A 70 27.99 -6.44 -21.37
C ALA A 70 27.73 -5.58 -20.11
N ALA A 71 28.75 -4.99 -19.52
CA ALA A 71 28.61 -4.09 -18.39
C ALA A 71 27.75 -2.85 -18.73
N LEU A 72 27.99 -2.25 -19.90
CA LEU A 72 27.19 -1.13 -20.39
C LEU A 72 25.74 -1.53 -20.67
N LEU A 73 25.51 -2.70 -21.26
CA LEU A 73 24.15 -3.20 -21.49
C LEU A 73 23.41 -3.46 -20.20
N ILE A 74 24.04 -4.09 -19.20
CA ILE A 74 23.43 -4.32 -17.89
C ILE A 74 23.02 -3.00 -17.25
N PHE A 75 23.84 -1.97 -17.38
CA PHE A 75 23.59 -0.68 -16.75
C PHE A 75 22.54 0.16 -17.49
N PHE A 76 22.62 0.25 -18.82
CA PHE A 76 21.82 1.20 -19.60
C PHE A 76 20.57 0.58 -20.24
N ALA A 77 20.58 -0.70 -20.65
CA ALA A 77 19.49 -1.28 -21.41
C ALA A 77 18.15 -1.26 -20.64
N PRO A 78 18.08 -1.59 -19.33
CA PRO A 78 16.81 -1.49 -18.60
C PRO A 78 16.28 -0.05 -18.53
N ALA A 79 17.15 0.95 -18.40
CA ALA A 79 16.76 2.36 -18.37
C ALA A 79 16.25 2.82 -19.75
N ILE A 80 16.94 2.49 -20.83
CA ILE A 80 16.52 2.83 -22.20
C ILE A 80 15.19 2.18 -22.55
N LEU A 81 15.05 0.89 -22.24
CA LEU A 81 13.79 0.17 -22.41
C LEU A 81 12.66 0.83 -21.63
N SER A 82 12.90 1.19 -20.38
CA SER A 82 11.94 1.88 -19.54
C SER A 82 11.50 3.22 -20.11
N MET A 83 12.46 4.02 -20.59
CA MET A 83 12.13 5.30 -21.24
C MET A 83 11.28 5.10 -22.49
N SER A 84 11.58 4.09 -23.31
CA SER A 84 10.75 3.74 -24.47
C SER A 84 9.33 3.35 -24.05
N MET A 85 9.19 2.54 -23.00
CA MET A 85 7.88 2.18 -22.44
C MET A 85 7.14 3.40 -21.88
N TYR A 86 7.84 4.30 -21.18
CA TYR A 86 7.25 5.50 -20.57
C TYR A 86 6.67 6.44 -21.63
N TYR A 87 7.42 6.73 -22.68
CA TYR A 87 6.96 7.62 -23.76
C TYR A 87 6.01 6.96 -24.76
N GLY A 88 6.06 5.63 -24.88
CA GLY A 88 5.16 4.83 -25.70
C GLY A 88 3.89 4.38 -24.96
N HIS A 89 3.75 4.69 -23.68
CA HIS A 89 2.55 4.33 -22.93
C HIS A 89 1.40 5.25 -23.31
N GLU A 90 0.43 4.70 -24.01
CA GLU A 90 -0.84 5.36 -24.23
C GLU A 90 -1.71 5.16 -22.98
N GLN A 91 -2.19 6.27 -22.43
CA GLN A 91 -3.15 6.23 -21.35
C GLN A 91 -4.42 5.54 -21.92
N GLN A 92 -4.89 4.52 -21.24
CA GLN A 92 -6.04 3.75 -21.74
C GLN A 92 -7.26 4.70 -21.85
N GLU A 93 -7.81 4.80 -23.06
CA GLU A 93 -9.17 5.30 -23.25
C GLU A 93 -10.10 4.26 -22.60
N GLY A 94 -10.74 4.59 -21.51
CA GLY A 94 -11.59 3.68 -20.76
C GLY A 94 -12.47 4.43 -19.77
N ASP A 95 -13.23 3.68 -19.00
CA ASP A 95 -14.07 4.25 -17.96
C ASP A 95 -13.20 4.97 -16.91
N THR A 96 -13.70 6.08 -16.42
CA THR A 96 -13.07 6.88 -15.40
C THR A 96 -13.94 6.94 -14.15
N LEU A 97 -13.30 7.14 -13.00
CA LEU A 97 -13.96 7.35 -11.73
C LEU A 97 -13.54 8.72 -11.16
N LYS A 98 -14.52 9.56 -10.87
CA LYS A 98 -14.27 10.82 -10.16
C LYS A 98 -13.86 10.55 -8.74
N VAL A 99 -12.82 11.23 -8.27
CA VAL A 99 -12.25 11.02 -6.94
C VAL A 99 -12.07 12.35 -6.21
N VAL A 100 -12.22 12.30 -4.90
CA VAL A 100 -11.92 13.41 -3.99
C VAL A 100 -11.09 12.87 -2.83
N ALA A 101 -9.84 13.27 -2.72
CA ALA A 101 -9.02 12.97 -1.54
C ALA A 101 -9.17 14.09 -0.51
N LEU A 102 -9.64 13.71 0.68
CA LEU A 102 -9.87 14.61 1.82
C LEU A 102 -8.65 14.60 2.73
N GLN A 103 -8.11 15.78 3.02
CA GLN A 103 -6.96 15.96 3.91
C GLN A 103 -7.35 16.88 5.07
N PRO A 104 -7.90 16.32 6.18
CA PRO A 104 -8.40 17.14 7.28
C PRO A 104 -7.30 17.81 8.09
N ASN A 105 -6.07 17.37 7.99
CA ASN A 105 -4.89 17.89 8.68
C ASN A 105 -5.07 17.94 10.22
N ILE A 106 -5.56 16.85 10.79
CA ILE A 106 -5.73 16.71 12.23
C ILE A 106 -4.46 16.16 12.83
N ASP A 107 -3.80 16.89 13.73
CA ASP A 107 -2.58 16.42 14.41
C ASP A 107 -2.87 15.13 15.21
N PRO A 108 -2.26 13.99 14.88
CA PRO A 108 -2.53 12.71 15.53
C PRO A 108 -2.09 12.67 17.00
N TYR A 109 -1.13 13.48 17.40
CA TYR A 109 -0.68 13.56 18.80
C TYR A 109 -1.70 14.25 19.70
N HIS A 110 -2.49 15.16 19.12
CA HIS A 110 -3.53 15.90 19.82
C HIS A 110 -4.96 15.49 19.42
N LYS A 111 -5.08 14.56 18.49
CA LYS A 111 -6.34 14.14 17.86
C LYS A 111 -7.46 13.85 18.86
N PHE A 112 -7.17 13.18 19.97
CA PHE A 112 -8.17 12.79 20.96
C PHE A 112 -8.15 13.68 22.23
N GLN A 113 -7.20 14.62 22.31
CA GLN A 113 -7.09 15.55 23.44
C GLN A 113 -7.66 16.94 23.10
N ALA A 114 -7.39 17.43 21.89
CA ALA A 114 -7.79 18.78 21.47
C ALA A 114 -9.14 18.80 20.73
N LEU A 115 -9.48 17.74 20.00
CA LEU A 115 -10.70 17.65 19.20
C LEU A 115 -11.49 16.39 19.53
N SER A 116 -12.77 16.56 19.84
CA SER A 116 -13.69 15.43 19.95
C SER A 116 -13.91 14.78 18.58
N GLN A 117 -14.25 13.48 18.55
CA GLN A 117 -14.58 12.78 17.30
C GLN A 117 -15.71 13.52 16.53
N SER A 118 -16.67 14.10 17.24
CA SER A 118 -17.75 14.86 16.59
C SER A 118 -17.24 16.11 15.85
N GLN A 119 -16.25 16.80 16.38
CA GLN A 119 -15.63 17.96 15.73
C GLN A 119 -14.80 17.51 14.51
N GLN A 120 -14.06 16.40 14.63
CA GLN A 120 -13.33 15.82 13.49
C GLN A 120 -14.30 15.43 12.37
N ASN A 121 -15.44 14.83 12.70
CA ASN A 121 -16.48 14.48 11.72
C ASN A 121 -17.05 15.72 11.01
N VAL A 122 -17.19 16.86 11.72
CA VAL A 122 -17.60 18.13 11.11
C VAL A 122 -16.56 18.58 10.09
N ILE A 123 -15.27 18.60 10.45
CA ILE A 123 -14.19 19.02 9.56
C ILE A 123 -14.22 18.20 8.26
N LEU A 124 -14.30 16.86 8.36
CA LEU A 124 -14.31 15.99 7.19
C LEU A 124 -15.57 16.21 6.32
N LEU A 125 -16.74 16.32 6.94
CA LEU A 125 -17.98 16.55 6.21
C LEU A 125 -18.03 17.92 5.54
N GLU A 126 -17.46 18.96 6.14
CA GLU A 126 -17.34 20.28 5.48
C GLU A 126 -16.40 20.23 4.28
N GLN A 127 -15.28 19.49 4.36
CA GLN A 127 -14.43 19.24 3.20
C GLN A 127 -15.20 18.50 2.10
N LEU A 128 -15.92 17.44 2.44
CA LEU A 128 -16.74 16.68 1.49
C LEU A 128 -17.85 17.53 0.88
N LYS A 129 -18.55 18.32 1.71
CA LYS A 129 -19.59 19.24 1.26
C LYS A 129 -19.04 20.30 0.29
N THR A 130 -17.85 20.82 0.57
CA THR A 130 -17.17 21.75 -0.33
C THR A 130 -16.90 21.11 -1.68
N ALA A 131 -16.39 19.90 -1.71
CA ALA A 131 -16.15 19.14 -2.93
C ALA A 131 -17.42 18.80 -3.72
N LEU A 132 -18.54 18.62 -3.03
CA LEU A 132 -19.85 18.33 -3.66
C LEU A 132 -20.62 19.58 -4.07
N SER A 133 -20.19 20.77 -3.61
CA SER A 133 -20.89 22.02 -3.88
C SER A 133 -20.86 22.35 -5.38
N GLY A 134 -22.04 22.60 -5.93
CA GLY A 134 -22.20 22.97 -7.35
C GLY A 134 -22.10 21.79 -8.35
N ARG A 135 -21.90 20.58 -7.86
CA ARG A 135 -21.93 19.38 -8.73
C ARG A 135 -23.37 19.04 -9.11
N THR A 136 -23.58 18.83 -10.40
CA THR A 136 -24.87 18.41 -11.00
C THR A 136 -24.78 17.06 -11.67
N ASP A 137 -23.58 16.50 -11.74
CA ASP A 137 -23.37 15.20 -12.38
C ASP A 137 -23.81 14.04 -11.46
N THR A 138 -24.28 12.97 -12.07
CA THR A 138 -24.74 11.75 -11.39
C THR A 138 -23.77 10.58 -11.53
N SER A 139 -22.58 10.82 -12.13
CA SER A 139 -21.55 9.78 -12.24
C SER A 139 -21.00 9.38 -10.86
N ALA A 140 -20.50 8.15 -10.76
CA ALA A 140 -19.87 7.64 -9.55
C ALA A 140 -18.78 8.60 -9.03
N LEU A 141 -18.79 8.85 -7.73
CA LEU A 141 -17.79 9.65 -7.05
C LEU A 141 -17.27 8.90 -5.82
N LEU A 142 -15.97 8.73 -5.77
CA LEU A 142 -15.26 8.18 -4.62
C LEU A 142 -14.61 9.29 -3.80
N ALA A 143 -15.12 9.56 -2.61
CA ALA A 143 -14.45 10.37 -1.62
C ALA A 143 -13.54 9.48 -0.75
N VAL A 144 -12.29 9.87 -0.56
CA VAL A 144 -11.30 9.09 0.20
C VAL A 144 -10.80 9.94 1.37
N ALA A 145 -11.00 9.45 2.56
CA ALA A 145 -10.53 10.04 3.82
C ALA A 145 -9.36 9.22 4.40
N PRO A 146 -8.54 9.80 5.28
CA PRO A 146 -7.31 9.16 5.74
C PRO A 146 -7.51 7.98 6.69
N GLU A 147 -6.39 7.26 6.96
CA GLU A 147 -6.26 6.15 7.90
C GLU A 147 -6.65 6.56 9.33
N THR A 148 -7.24 5.62 10.07
CA THR A 148 -7.60 5.76 11.49
C THR A 148 -8.33 7.07 11.81
N PHE A 149 -9.19 7.52 10.91
CA PHE A 149 -9.96 8.75 11.08
C PHE A 149 -10.85 8.70 12.33
N THR A 150 -11.45 7.55 12.60
CA THR A 150 -12.29 7.32 13.79
C THR A 150 -11.84 6.09 14.58
N ASN A 151 -12.32 5.99 15.84
CA ASN A 151 -12.06 4.86 16.73
C ASN A 151 -13.33 4.26 17.35
N ASP A 152 -14.49 4.52 16.79
CA ASP A 152 -15.79 4.12 17.35
C ASP A 152 -16.51 3.03 16.54
N ILE A 153 -15.79 2.30 15.68
CA ILE A 153 -16.36 1.25 14.83
C ILE A 153 -16.37 -0.09 15.57
N VAL A 154 -17.54 -0.70 15.67
CA VAL A 154 -17.69 -2.10 16.08
C VAL A 154 -17.98 -2.94 14.85
N THR A 155 -17.11 -3.90 14.58
CA THR A 155 -17.25 -4.80 13.41
C THR A 155 -18.53 -5.63 13.55
N GLY A 156 -19.38 -5.58 12.52
CA GLY A 156 -20.70 -6.27 12.52
C GLY A 156 -21.81 -5.52 13.25
N ASP A 157 -21.51 -4.38 13.91
CA ASP A 157 -22.53 -3.53 14.56
C ASP A 157 -22.20 -2.04 14.35
N TYR A 158 -22.24 -1.63 13.08
CA TYR A 158 -21.84 -0.26 12.67
C TYR A 158 -22.76 0.81 13.24
N GLU A 159 -24.04 0.48 13.54
CA GLU A 159 -25.01 1.40 14.10
C GLU A 159 -24.64 1.94 15.49
N ARG A 160 -23.74 1.27 16.21
CA ARG A 160 -23.17 1.80 17.46
C ARG A 160 -22.30 3.02 17.23
N SER A 161 -21.63 3.12 16.07
CA SER A 161 -20.75 4.22 15.74
C SER A 161 -21.54 5.50 15.44
N LYS A 162 -21.24 6.56 16.18
CA LYS A 162 -21.78 7.90 15.88
C LYS A 162 -21.21 8.45 14.57
N THR A 163 -19.95 8.11 14.26
CA THR A 163 -19.29 8.52 13.02
C THR A 163 -19.96 7.88 11.82
N TYR A 164 -20.16 6.55 11.85
CA TYR A 164 -20.83 5.82 10.78
C TYR A 164 -22.23 6.38 10.50
N ARG A 165 -23.06 6.50 11.54
CA ARG A 165 -24.43 7.04 11.41
C ARG A 165 -24.45 8.43 10.80
N ARG A 166 -23.51 9.29 11.21
CA ARG A 166 -23.44 10.67 10.71
C ARG A 166 -23.01 10.71 9.24
N PHE A 167 -22.04 9.88 8.84
CA PHE A 167 -21.61 9.82 7.45
C PHE A 167 -22.70 9.24 6.54
N ARG A 168 -23.31 8.14 6.96
CA ARG A 168 -24.44 7.55 6.22
C ARG A 168 -25.60 8.56 6.07
N GLU A 169 -25.98 9.24 7.13
CA GLU A 169 -27.08 10.24 7.07
C GLU A 169 -26.75 11.39 6.12
N PHE A 170 -25.51 11.85 6.11
CA PHE A 170 -25.06 12.86 5.15
C PHE A 170 -25.13 12.33 3.71
N LEU A 171 -24.70 11.09 3.47
CA LEU A 171 -24.66 10.49 2.13
C LEU A 171 -26.01 10.11 1.57
N LYS A 172 -27.07 9.96 2.38
CA LYS A 172 -28.43 9.66 1.89
C LYS A 172 -28.96 10.64 0.83
N GLN A 173 -28.46 11.87 0.81
CA GLN A 173 -28.82 12.87 -0.18
C GLN A 173 -27.98 12.78 -1.49
N TYR A 174 -27.00 11.84 -1.57
CA TYR A 174 -26.07 11.68 -2.69
C TYR A 174 -25.97 10.22 -3.10
N HIS A 175 -26.81 9.76 -4.02
CA HIS A 175 -26.90 8.36 -4.43
C HIS A 175 -25.68 7.83 -5.21
N ASN A 176 -24.84 8.76 -5.69
CA ASN A 176 -23.63 8.46 -6.49
C ASN A 176 -22.32 8.63 -5.73
N VAL A 177 -22.37 9.00 -4.43
CA VAL A 177 -21.18 9.28 -3.62
C VAL A 177 -20.90 8.14 -2.66
N ASN A 178 -19.68 7.63 -2.70
CA ASN A 178 -19.15 6.66 -1.76
C ASN A 178 -18.01 7.29 -0.96
N LEU A 179 -18.00 7.08 0.35
CA LEU A 179 -16.96 7.56 1.24
C LEU A 179 -16.13 6.39 1.77
N LEU A 180 -14.86 6.37 1.39
CA LEU A 180 -13.85 5.47 1.94
C LEU A 180 -13.12 6.18 3.07
N PHE A 181 -13.10 5.62 4.27
CA PHE A 181 -12.38 6.19 5.41
C PHE A 181 -11.72 5.12 6.28
N GLY A 182 -10.63 5.50 6.95
CA GLY A 182 -9.92 4.64 7.88
C GLY A 182 -10.50 4.68 9.29
N ALA A 183 -10.46 3.53 9.99
CA ALA A 183 -10.94 3.42 11.35
C ALA A 183 -10.10 2.45 12.18
N SER A 184 -9.91 2.78 13.46
CA SER A 184 -9.69 1.75 14.46
C SER A 184 -11.02 1.07 14.75
N SER A 185 -11.09 -0.25 14.56
CA SER A 185 -12.32 -1.02 14.77
C SER A 185 -12.11 -2.16 15.76
N TYR A 186 -13.20 -2.66 16.29
CA TYR A 186 -13.20 -3.61 17.40
C TYR A 186 -14.16 -4.76 17.12
N SER A 187 -13.70 -5.99 17.34
CA SER A 187 -14.51 -7.20 17.33
C SER A 187 -14.67 -7.71 18.76
N TYR A 188 -15.90 -7.75 19.27
CA TYR A 188 -16.20 -8.32 20.57
C TYR A 188 -16.49 -9.81 20.43
N ILE A 189 -15.88 -10.62 21.30
CA ILE A 189 -15.93 -12.09 21.24
C ILE A 189 -16.35 -12.61 22.61
N GLU A 190 -17.46 -13.31 22.67
CA GLU A 190 -17.88 -14.04 23.87
C GLU A 190 -17.13 -15.38 23.94
N SER A 191 -16.34 -15.57 25.01
CA SER A 191 -15.56 -16.78 25.21
C SER A 191 -15.18 -16.94 26.69
N ALA A 192 -15.24 -18.15 27.20
CA ALA A 192 -14.81 -18.47 28.58
C ALA A 192 -13.31 -18.23 28.82
N GLY A 193 -12.48 -18.34 27.76
CA GLY A 193 -11.03 -18.07 27.79
C GLY A 193 -10.61 -17.13 26.67
N ALA A 194 -9.35 -16.73 26.67
CA ALA A 194 -8.81 -15.85 25.62
C ALA A 194 -8.93 -16.53 24.23
N PRO A 195 -9.67 -15.93 23.27
CA PRO A 195 -9.85 -16.51 21.95
C PRO A 195 -8.57 -16.49 21.10
N SER A 196 -7.66 -15.57 21.41
CA SER A 196 -6.35 -15.45 20.75
C SER A 196 -5.31 -14.86 21.72
N TYR A 197 -4.03 -14.88 21.34
CA TYR A 197 -2.96 -14.22 22.12
C TYR A 197 -3.04 -12.68 22.07
N THR A 198 -3.74 -12.13 21.11
CA THR A 198 -3.88 -10.68 20.90
C THR A 198 -5.14 -10.12 21.55
N ALA A 199 -6.12 -10.95 21.84
CA ALA A 199 -7.37 -10.54 22.48
C ALA A 199 -7.14 -9.99 23.89
N ARG A 200 -7.83 -8.91 24.21
CA ARG A 200 -7.83 -8.27 25.52
C ARG A 200 -9.15 -8.53 26.24
N LYS A 201 -9.07 -8.87 27.52
CA LYS A 201 -10.26 -9.09 28.35
C LYS A 201 -10.95 -7.74 28.63
N VAL A 202 -12.25 -7.67 28.36
CA VAL A 202 -13.10 -6.53 28.67
C VAL A 202 -13.83 -6.77 30.00
N SER A 203 -14.43 -7.94 30.15
CA SER A 203 -15.10 -8.42 31.35
C SER A 203 -15.08 -9.94 31.38
N ASP A 204 -15.67 -10.57 32.41
CA ASP A 204 -15.76 -12.01 32.45
C ASP A 204 -16.60 -12.54 31.29
N GLY A 205 -16.00 -13.44 30.51
CA GLY A 205 -16.60 -14.02 29.31
C GLY A 205 -16.61 -13.10 28.07
N LEU A 206 -16.11 -11.86 28.14
CA LEU A 206 -16.08 -10.93 27.02
C LEU A 206 -14.67 -10.47 26.70
N TRP A 207 -14.27 -10.61 25.45
CA TRP A 207 -12.97 -10.25 24.91
C TRP A 207 -13.12 -9.28 23.75
N VAL A 208 -12.07 -8.52 23.45
CA VAL A 208 -12.01 -7.61 22.30
C VAL A 208 -10.73 -7.83 21.51
N GLU A 209 -10.86 -7.88 20.19
CA GLU A 209 -9.77 -7.76 19.24
C GLU A 209 -9.88 -6.41 18.52
N SER A 210 -8.72 -5.75 18.36
CA SER A 210 -8.61 -4.45 17.70
C SER A 210 -8.10 -4.64 16.27
N HIS A 211 -8.58 -3.79 15.35
CA HIS A 211 -8.17 -3.79 13.95
C HIS A 211 -7.88 -2.36 13.48
N ASN A 212 -6.96 -2.22 12.55
CA ASN A 212 -6.86 -1.04 11.70
C ASN A 212 -7.63 -1.35 10.41
N SER A 213 -8.62 -0.54 10.07
CA SER A 213 -9.60 -0.89 9.04
C SER A 213 -9.85 0.24 8.06
N ALA A 214 -10.28 -0.12 6.87
CA ALA A 214 -10.88 0.75 5.88
C ALA A 214 -12.35 0.40 5.72
N LEU A 215 -13.22 1.41 5.76
CA LEU A 215 -14.66 1.27 5.53
C LEU A 215 -15.07 2.02 4.28
N MET A 216 -15.88 1.39 3.44
CA MET A 216 -16.60 2.03 2.35
C MET A 216 -18.07 2.13 2.72
N VAL A 217 -18.61 3.34 2.69
CA VAL A 217 -20.01 3.62 3.00
C VAL A 217 -20.65 4.47 1.91
N ASP A 218 -21.90 4.18 1.62
CA ASP A 218 -22.80 5.01 0.84
C ASP A 218 -23.98 5.46 1.72
N GLY A 219 -25.03 6.00 1.18
CA GLY A 219 -26.21 6.40 1.95
C GLY A 219 -27.07 5.24 2.49
N THR A 220 -26.68 3.98 2.25
CA THR A 220 -27.42 2.76 2.65
C THR A 220 -26.83 2.11 3.91
N ASP A 221 -27.43 0.99 4.32
CA ASP A 221 -26.94 0.17 5.43
C ASP A 221 -25.86 -0.86 5.01
N ASP A 222 -25.47 -0.87 3.73
CA ASP A 222 -24.51 -1.81 3.14
C ASP A 222 -23.05 -1.30 3.28
N ALA A 223 -22.56 -1.26 4.51
CA ALA A 223 -21.16 -0.89 4.77
C ALA A 223 -20.22 -2.06 4.44
N GLN A 224 -19.14 -1.74 3.74
CA GLN A 224 -18.08 -2.69 3.43
C GLN A 224 -16.87 -2.39 4.31
N ILE A 225 -16.21 -3.41 4.82
CA ILE A 225 -15.02 -3.27 5.68
C ILE A 225 -13.87 -4.16 5.20
N TYR A 226 -12.67 -3.62 5.28
CA TYR A 226 -11.41 -4.32 5.11
C TYR A 226 -10.54 -4.10 6.34
N HIS A 227 -10.03 -5.17 6.95
CA HIS A 227 -9.05 -5.08 8.03
C HIS A 227 -7.64 -5.19 7.47
N LYS A 228 -6.81 -4.19 7.78
CA LYS A 228 -5.40 -4.12 7.35
C LYS A 228 -4.67 -5.45 7.58
N SER A 229 -4.09 -5.99 6.51
CA SER A 229 -3.41 -7.29 6.51
C SER A 229 -1.93 -7.20 6.87
N LYS A 230 -1.25 -6.12 6.43
CA LYS A 230 0.19 -5.88 6.66
C LYS A 230 0.38 -4.86 7.77
N LEU A 231 0.31 -5.33 8.99
CA LEU A 231 0.44 -4.51 10.19
C LEU A 231 1.91 -4.13 10.44
N VAL A 232 2.11 -2.94 10.99
CA VAL A 232 3.45 -2.45 11.36
C VAL A 232 3.92 -3.18 12.62
N VAL A 233 5.06 -3.86 12.51
CA VAL A 233 5.64 -4.65 13.61
C VAL A 233 5.97 -3.76 14.81
N ALA A 234 5.67 -4.23 16.00
CA ALA A 234 5.78 -3.59 17.29
C ALA A 234 4.81 -2.41 17.53
N VAL A 235 4.41 -1.68 16.50
CA VAL A 235 3.49 -0.53 16.61
C VAL A 235 2.03 -0.99 16.56
N GLU A 236 1.67 -1.76 15.54
CA GLU A 236 0.30 -2.27 15.35
C GLU A 236 0.17 -3.74 15.76
N MET A 237 1.24 -4.53 15.61
CA MET A 237 1.20 -5.95 15.96
C MET A 237 2.41 -6.38 16.76
N THR A 238 2.19 -7.29 17.72
CA THR A 238 3.23 -8.05 18.40
C THR A 238 3.64 -9.23 17.52
N PRO A 239 4.90 -9.31 17.04
CA PRO A 239 5.34 -10.45 16.25
C PRO A 239 5.39 -11.71 17.13
N TYR A 240 5.14 -12.88 16.53
CA TYR A 240 5.14 -14.17 17.26
C TYR A 240 4.39 -14.08 18.60
N PRO A 241 3.09 -13.77 18.60
CA PRO A 241 2.33 -13.34 19.78
C PRO A 241 2.31 -14.39 20.90
N ALA A 242 2.38 -15.68 20.56
CA ALA A 242 2.47 -16.76 21.55
C ALA A 242 3.65 -16.62 22.52
N PHE A 243 4.73 -15.96 22.08
CA PHE A 243 5.93 -15.73 22.86
C PHE A 243 6.02 -14.28 23.36
N PHE A 244 5.94 -13.31 22.44
CA PHE A 244 6.20 -11.91 22.79
C PHE A 244 5.04 -11.23 23.53
N CYS A 245 3.78 -11.67 23.41
CA CYS A 245 2.69 -11.09 24.21
C CYS A 245 2.89 -11.34 25.71
N LYS A 246 3.46 -12.47 26.10
CA LYS A 246 3.75 -12.75 27.51
C LYS A 246 4.83 -11.81 28.09
N ILE A 247 5.83 -11.48 27.27
CA ILE A 247 6.89 -10.54 27.63
C ILE A 247 6.32 -9.11 27.68
N ASP A 248 5.52 -8.75 26.70
CA ASP A 248 4.86 -7.44 26.62
C ASP A 248 3.94 -7.21 27.83
N ASP A 249 3.17 -8.23 28.26
CA ASP A 249 2.34 -8.15 29.47
C ASP A 249 3.16 -7.89 30.74
N LEU A 250 4.36 -8.50 30.87
CA LEU A 250 5.28 -8.24 31.97
C LEU A 250 5.87 -6.82 31.92
N LEU A 251 5.98 -6.23 30.74
CA LEU A 251 6.50 -4.88 30.52
C LEU A 251 5.42 -3.80 30.53
N GLY A 252 4.17 -4.16 30.84
CA GLY A 252 3.05 -3.22 30.94
C GLY A 252 2.18 -3.12 29.68
N GLY A 253 2.34 -4.01 28.69
CA GLY A 253 1.45 -4.13 27.55
C GLY A 253 1.52 -2.96 26.56
N VAL A 254 2.75 -2.51 26.21
CA VAL A 254 2.99 -1.34 25.36
C VAL A 254 2.92 -1.62 23.86
N MET A 255 3.10 -2.88 23.45
CA MET A 255 3.07 -3.25 22.01
C MET A 255 1.64 -3.30 21.47
N GLY A 256 1.51 -2.95 20.19
CA GLY A 256 0.25 -3.08 19.47
C GLY A 256 -0.23 -4.53 19.36
N ARG A 257 -1.53 -4.73 19.41
CA ARG A 257 -2.19 -6.05 19.32
C ARG A 257 -3.32 -6.08 18.31
N CYS A 258 -3.19 -5.29 17.22
CA CYS A 258 -4.14 -5.38 16.14
C CYS A 258 -4.09 -6.76 15.48
N VAL A 259 -5.27 -7.21 15.05
CA VAL A 259 -5.45 -8.42 14.26
C VAL A 259 -5.71 -8.03 12.82
N GLY A 260 -4.88 -8.52 11.91
CA GLY A 260 -5.05 -8.33 10.47
C GLY A 260 -5.87 -9.46 9.84
N GLN A 261 -6.60 -9.17 8.76
CA GLN A 261 -7.20 -10.24 7.97
C GLN A 261 -6.15 -10.98 7.14
N LYS A 262 -6.41 -12.26 6.84
CA LYS A 262 -5.44 -13.12 6.14
C LYS A 262 -5.34 -12.82 4.66
N GLU A 263 -6.46 -12.51 4.03
CA GLU A 263 -6.56 -12.26 2.59
C GLU A 263 -7.05 -10.84 2.33
N VAL A 264 -6.61 -10.25 1.23
CA VAL A 264 -7.15 -8.96 0.79
C VAL A 264 -8.61 -9.15 0.34
N SER A 265 -9.43 -8.14 0.61
CA SER A 265 -10.79 -8.01 0.06
C SER A 265 -10.90 -6.70 -0.68
N LEU A 266 -11.72 -6.68 -1.73
CA LEU A 266 -12.02 -5.47 -2.47
C LEU A 266 -13.10 -4.68 -1.75
N LEU A 267 -13.08 -3.38 -1.93
CA LEU A 267 -14.15 -2.45 -1.59
C LEU A 267 -14.73 -1.91 -2.90
N SER A 268 -16.04 -1.79 -2.97
CA SER A 268 -16.72 -1.37 -4.19
C SER A 268 -17.30 0.05 -4.06
N CYS A 269 -16.95 0.92 -5.01
CA CYS A 269 -17.64 2.19 -5.21
C CYS A 269 -18.88 1.92 -6.04
N ARG A 270 -20.07 2.19 -5.49
CA ARG A 270 -21.36 1.84 -6.07
C ARG A 270 -22.21 3.06 -6.34
N THR A 271 -22.86 3.11 -7.51
CA THR A 271 -23.97 4.03 -7.73
C THR A 271 -25.29 3.27 -7.72
N ARG A 272 -26.33 3.95 -7.28
CA ARG A 272 -27.67 3.36 -7.18
C ARG A 272 -28.69 4.22 -7.90
N ASP A 273 -29.71 3.56 -8.45
CA ASP A 273 -30.89 4.24 -9.00
C ASP A 273 -31.82 4.75 -7.88
N ALA A 274 -32.91 5.39 -8.27
CA ALA A 274 -33.89 5.93 -7.35
C ALA A 274 -34.59 4.84 -6.49
N GLU A 275 -34.61 3.62 -6.98
CA GLU A 275 -35.16 2.44 -6.32
C GLU A 275 -34.13 1.77 -5.38
N GLY A 276 -32.89 2.28 -5.33
CA GLY A 276 -31.80 1.77 -4.48
C GLY A 276 -31.04 0.57 -5.09
N LYS A 277 -31.31 0.19 -6.33
CA LYS A 277 -30.62 -0.88 -7.03
C LYS A 277 -29.24 -0.41 -7.51
N VAL A 278 -28.23 -1.25 -7.35
CA VAL A 278 -26.87 -0.97 -7.86
C VAL A 278 -26.88 -0.95 -9.37
N VAL A 279 -26.50 0.17 -9.97
CA VAL A 279 -26.38 0.37 -11.44
C VAL A 279 -24.93 0.27 -11.89
N GLU A 280 -24.00 0.68 -11.04
CA GLU A 280 -22.56 0.62 -11.29
C GLU A 280 -21.85 0.10 -10.05
N ASP A 281 -20.87 -0.78 -10.23
CA ASP A 281 -20.04 -1.36 -9.16
C ASP A 281 -18.57 -1.36 -9.62
N VAL A 282 -17.76 -0.48 -9.00
CA VAL A 282 -16.34 -0.34 -9.32
C VAL A 282 -15.51 -0.96 -8.20
N PRO A 283 -14.93 -2.14 -8.41
CA PRO A 283 -14.09 -2.79 -7.42
C PRO A 283 -12.74 -2.07 -7.29
N LEU A 284 -12.36 -1.77 -6.05
CA LEU A 284 -11.17 -1.03 -5.67
C LEU A 284 -10.33 -1.84 -4.67
N GLY A 285 -9.00 -1.75 -4.79
CA GLY A 285 -8.09 -2.20 -3.76
C GLY A 285 -7.78 -1.04 -2.81
N CYS A 286 -7.93 -1.25 -1.49
CA CYS A 286 -7.57 -0.24 -0.51
C CYS A 286 -6.34 -0.67 0.30
N ALA A 287 -5.18 -0.07 0.01
CA ALA A 287 -3.98 -0.28 0.79
C ALA A 287 -3.91 0.73 1.95
N VAL A 288 -3.91 0.21 3.17
CA VAL A 288 -3.88 1.03 4.38
C VAL A 288 -2.43 1.32 4.77
N CYS A 289 -1.97 2.56 4.54
CA CYS A 289 -0.68 3.08 4.97
C CYS A 289 0.50 2.19 4.51
N TYR A 290 1.18 1.55 5.45
CA TYR A 290 2.34 0.70 5.21
C TYR A 290 2.09 -0.47 4.23
N GLU A 291 0.85 -0.88 4.01
CA GLU A 291 0.51 -1.90 3.00
C GLU A 291 0.95 -1.51 1.59
N SER A 292 0.90 -0.22 1.26
CA SER A 292 1.33 0.30 -0.04
C SER A 292 2.82 0.11 -0.32
N VAL A 293 3.62 -0.20 0.71
CA VAL A 293 5.05 -0.50 0.55
C VAL A 293 5.29 -1.93 0.05
N TYR A 294 4.28 -2.82 0.14
CA TYR A 294 4.37 -4.22 -0.28
C TYR A 294 3.90 -4.42 -1.73
N PRO A 295 4.80 -4.70 -2.69
CA PRO A 295 4.43 -4.87 -4.10
C PRO A 295 3.40 -5.99 -4.32
N GLU A 296 3.66 -7.17 -3.77
CA GLU A 296 2.80 -8.35 -3.90
C GLU A 296 1.41 -8.14 -3.29
N HIS A 297 1.32 -7.36 -2.22
CA HIS A 297 0.05 -7.06 -1.59
C HIS A 297 -0.85 -6.19 -2.49
N CYS A 298 -0.27 -5.16 -3.11
CA CYS A 298 -0.99 -4.35 -4.09
C CYS A 298 -1.36 -5.14 -5.36
N ALA A 299 -0.46 -6.03 -5.82
CA ALA A 299 -0.74 -6.92 -6.95
C ALA A 299 -1.90 -7.89 -6.65
N GLU A 300 -2.08 -8.30 -5.39
CA GLU A 300 -3.16 -9.22 -5.02
C GLU A 300 -4.54 -8.57 -5.12
N TYR A 301 -4.70 -7.28 -4.82
CA TYR A 301 -5.95 -6.57 -5.09
C TYR A 301 -6.30 -6.63 -6.58
N VAL A 302 -5.32 -6.39 -7.45
CA VAL A 302 -5.53 -6.40 -8.90
C VAL A 302 -5.82 -7.82 -9.43
N ARG A 303 -5.18 -8.85 -8.90
CA ARG A 303 -5.53 -10.26 -9.20
C ARG A 303 -6.98 -10.60 -8.83
N LYS A 304 -7.51 -9.99 -7.78
CA LYS A 304 -8.91 -10.15 -7.36
C LYS A 304 -9.90 -9.24 -8.13
N GLY A 305 -9.41 -8.43 -9.06
CA GLY A 305 -10.24 -7.63 -9.97
C GLY A 305 -10.32 -6.14 -9.65
N ALA A 306 -9.44 -5.61 -8.79
CA ALA A 306 -9.40 -4.15 -8.55
C ALA A 306 -9.10 -3.40 -9.85
N LYS A 307 -9.98 -2.45 -10.21
CA LYS A 307 -9.83 -1.60 -11.39
C LYS A 307 -8.96 -0.37 -11.14
N ALA A 308 -8.85 0.06 -9.89
CA ALA A 308 -7.97 1.13 -9.40
C ALA A 308 -7.58 0.85 -7.94
N LEU A 309 -6.64 1.63 -7.41
CA LEU A 309 -6.20 1.50 -6.02
C LEU A 309 -6.50 2.80 -5.24
N ALA A 310 -6.89 2.64 -3.99
CA ALA A 310 -6.93 3.70 -3.00
C ALA A 310 -5.84 3.46 -1.95
N ILE A 311 -5.18 4.53 -1.49
CA ILE A 311 -4.24 4.48 -0.38
C ILE A 311 -4.74 5.46 0.69
N ILE A 312 -4.97 4.98 1.89
CA ILE A 312 -5.31 5.81 3.04
C ILE A 312 -4.20 5.75 4.07
N THR A 313 -3.75 6.90 4.57
CA THR A 313 -2.58 6.94 5.43
C THR A 313 -2.59 8.09 6.45
N ASN A 314 -1.78 7.94 7.49
CA ASN A 314 -1.47 9.01 8.43
C ASN A 314 0.05 9.18 8.53
N ASP A 315 0.61 10.07 7.72
CA ASP A 315 2.06 10.27 7.59
C ASP A 315 2.66 11.18 8.69
N ALA A 316 1.87 11.67 9.64
CA ALA A 316 2.36 12.55 10.70
C ALA A 316 3.48 11.92 11.54
N TRP A 317 3.44 10.58 11.68
CA TRP A 317 4.47 9.82 12.43
C TRP A 317 5.90 10.02 11.92
N TRP A 318 6.05 10.45 10.66
CA TRP A 318 7.35 10.75 10.06
C TRP A 318 7.86 12.13 10.44
N GLY A 319 7.01 13.04 10.98
CA GLY A 319 7.36 14.44 11.18
C GLY A 319 7.90 15.07 9.89
N ASN A 320 8.70 16.13 9.99
CA ASN A 320 9.34 16.76 8.83
C ASN A 320 10.63 16.04 8.41
N THR A 321 10.54 14.74 8.13
CA THR A 321 11.64 13.91 7.65
C THR A 321 11.39 13.48 6.19
N PRO A 322 12.38 12.90 5.49
CA PRO A 322 12.14 12.35 4.15
C PRO A 322 11.09 11.22 4.09
N GLY A 323 10.72 10.61 5.22
CA GLY A 323 9.87 9.41 5.28
C GLY A 323 8.52 9.57 4.58
N TYR A 324 7.77 10.65 4.85
CA TYR A 324 6.47 10.88 4.20
C TYR A 324 6.58 11.07 2.69
N ARG A 325 7.68 11.68 2.21
CA ARG A 325 7.95 11.85 0.78
C ARG A 325 8.33 10.52 0.11
N GLN A 326 9.08 9.67 0.80
CA GLN A 326 9.40 8.32 0.33
C GLN A 326 8.14 7.48 0.26
N HIS A 327 7.29 7.53 1.29
CA HIS A 327 6.03 6.80 1.32
C HIS A 327 5.12 7.17 0.14
N LEU A 328 4.98 8.47 -0.17
CA LEU A 328 4.28 8.92 -1.37
C LEU A 328 4.91 8.36 -2.64
N SER A 329 6.25 8.43 -2.77
CA SER A 329 6.93 7.98 -3.99
C SER A 329 6.82 6.47 -4.22
N TYR A 330 6.70 5.67 -3.16
CA TYR A 330 6.48 4.23 -3.30
C TYR A 330 5.12 3.89 -3.91
N ALA A 331 4.10 4.73 -3.72
CA ALA A 331 2.83 4.59 -4.41
C ALA A 331 2.99 4.65 -5.93
N SER A 332 3.89 5.50 -6.45
CA SER A 332 4.23 5.55 -7.89
C SER A 332 4.75 4.21 -8.43
N LEU A 333 5.55 3.49 -7.63
CA LEU A 333 6.01 2.14 -8.03
C LEU A 333 4.86 1.14 -8.07
N ARG A 334 3.90 1.24 -7.15
CA ARG A 334 2.69 0.39 -7.15
C ARG A 334 1.85 0.62 -8.38
N ALA A 335 1.70 1.89 -8.79
CA ALA A 335 0.98 2.24 -10.02
C ALA A 335 1.63 1.59 -11.25
N ILE A 336 2.97 1.64 -11.38
CA ILE A 336 3.72 1.02 -12.48
C ILE A 336 3.56 -0.51 -12.45
N GLU A 337 3.79 -1.14 -11.32
CA GLU A 337 3.76 -2.60 -11.17
C GLU A 337 2.39 -3.19 -11.50
N THR A 338 1.33 -2.47 -11.20
CA THR A 338 -0.03 -2.94 -11.35
C THR A 338 -0.76 -2.35 -12.54
N ARG A 339 -0.22 -1.30 -13.17
CA ARG A 339 -0.91 -0.48 -14.18
C ARG A 339 -2.29 -0.05 -13.73
N ARG A 340 -2.33 0.50 -12.52
CA ARG A 340 -3.54 1.07 -11.91
C ARG A 340 -3.28 2.51 -11.50
N ASP A 341 -4.24 3.36 -11.80
CA ASP A 341 -4.28 4.69 -11.22
C ASP A 341 -4.55 4.59 -9.72
N ILE A 342 -4.02 5.55 -8.97
CA ILE A 342 -4.09 5.56 -7.49
C ILE A 342 -4.64 6.89 -7.01
N VAL A 343 -5.66 6.85 -6.17
CA VAL A 343 -6.04 7.97 -5.30
C VAL A 343 -5.48 7.76 -3.90
N ARG A 344 -4.74 8.74 -3.41
CA ARG A 344 -4.12 8.70 -2.08
C ARG A 344 -4.66 9.81 -1.20
N SER A 345 -5.21 9.45 -0.04
CA SER A 345 -5.60 10.39 1.02
C SER A 345 -4.68 10.25 2.22
N ALA A 346 -4.10 11.36 2.66
CA ALA A 346 -3.25 11.45 3.83
C ALA A 346 -3.84 12.47 4.82
N ASN A 347 -3.76 12.19 6.12
CA ASN A 347 -4.27 13.12 7.13
C ASN A 347 -3.48 14.44 7.14
N THR A 348 -2.19 14.38 7.50
CA THR A 348 -1.26 15.53 7.53
C THR A 348 -0.18 15.41 6.47
N GLY A 349 -0.13 14.28 5.76
CA GLY A 349 0.84 13.99 4.71
C GLY A 349 0.52 14.71 3.40
N ILE A 350 0.85 14.06 2.30
CA ILE A 350 0.56 14.56 0.96
C ILE A 350 -0.47 13.65 0.33
N SER A 351 -1.68 14.15 0.09
CA SER A 351 -2.68 13.48 -0.75
C SER A 351 -2.30 13.65 -2.22
N ALA A 352 -2.61 12.65 -3.05
CA ALA A 352 -2.19 12.68 -4.45
C ALA A 352 -3.09 11.83 -5.34
N ILE A 353 -3.13 12.16 -6.62
CA ILE A 353 -3.62 11.34 -7.71
C ILE A 353 -2.42 10.94 -8.55
N ILE A 354 -2.25 9.65 -8.80
CA ILE A 354 -1.10 9.07 -9.48
C ILE A 354 -1.62 8.22 -10.64
N ASP A 355 -1.09 8.44 -11.83
CA ASP A 355 -1.46 7.69 -13.01
C ASP A 355 -0.76 6.32 -13.09
N SER A 356 -1.17 5.47 -14.03
CA SER A 356 -0.64 4.12 -14.23
C SER A 356 0.82 4.06 -14.69
N ARG A 357 1.43 5.21 -15.06
CA ARG A 357 2.88 5.35 -15.31
C ARG A 357 3.65 5.68 -14.05
N GLY A 358 2.95 5.96 -12.93
CA GLY A 358 3.53 6.39 -11.68
C GLY A 358 3.77 7.89 -11.58
N ASP A 359 3.28 8.69 -12.53
CA ASP A 359 3.37 10.14 -12.46
C ASP A 359 2.35 10.70 -11.45
N ILE A 360 2.79 11.60 -10.62
CA ILE A 360 1.91 12.34 -9.70
C ILE A 360 1.22 13.44 -10.50
N VAL A 361 -0.02 13.18 -10.90
CA VAL A 361 -0.85 14.10 -11.71
C VAL A 361 -1.19 15.35 -10.91
N SER A 362 -1.59 15.16 -9.66
CA SER A 362 -1.91 16.24 -8.74
C SER A 362 -1.63 15.84 -7.30
N LYS A 363 -1.33 16.82 -6.45
CA LYS A 363 -1.04 16.58 -5.03
C LYS A 363 -1.30 17.82 -4.18
N THR A 364 -1.55 17.59 -2.88
CA THR A 364 -1.68 18.64 -1.87
C THR A 364 -0.33 19.07 -1.31
N ALA A 365 -0.32 20.14 -0.52
CA ALA A 365 0.80 20.49 0.34
C ALA A 365 0.84 19.59 1.58
N TRP A 366 2.04 19.47 2.17
CA TRP A 366 2.25 18.75 3.42
C TRP A 366 1.83 19.61 4.61
N TRP A 367 1.15 19.04 5.58
CA TRP A 367 0.72 19.65 6.84
C TRP A 367 -0.25 20.82 6.67
N GLU A 368 -1.09 20.78 5.65
CA GLU A 368 -2.15 21.75 5.39
C GLU A 368 -3.50 21.05 5.17
N PRO A 369 -4.63 21.63 5.63
CA PRO A 369 -5.94 21.09 5.27
C PRO A 369 -6.19 21.31 3.78
N ALA A 370 -6.67 20.28 3.09
CA ALA A 370 -6.91 20.35 1.65
C ALA A 370 -8.00 19.39 1.19
N VAL A 371 -8.56 19.71 0.03
CA VAL A 371 -9.44 18.85 -0.77
C VAL A 371 -8.80 18.74 -2.15
N LEU A 372 -8.52 17.53 -2.59
CA LEU A 372 -7.94 17.27 -3.90
C LEU A 372 -8.95 16.54 -4.77
N GLU A 373 -9.44 17.22 -5.78
CA GLU A 373 -10.36 16.65 -6.75
C GLU A 373 -9.63 16.21 -8.01
N GLY A 374 -10.15 15.16 -8.65
CA GLY A 374 -9.66 14.69 -9.93
C GLY A 374 -10.38 13.45 -10.41
N GLU A 375 -9.73 12.74 -11.31
CA GLU A 375 -10.26 11.58 -12.00
C GLU A 375 -9.17 10.51 -12.11
N ILE A 376 -9.55 9.26 -11.99
CA ILE A 376 -8.68 8.10 -12.17
C ILE A 376 -9.25 7.18 -13.24
N HIS A 377 -8.38 6.60 -14.08
CA HIS A 377 -8.77 5.64 -15.09
C HIS A 377 -8.93 4.25 -14.48
N LEU A 378 -9.97 3.58 -14.92
CA LEU A 378 -10.26 2.21 -14.52
C LEU A 378 -9.63 1.24 -15.52
N SER A 379 -8.90 0.26 -15.04
CA SER A 379 -8.19 -0.69 -15.89
C SER A 379 -8.45 -2.13 -15.46
N GLU A 380 -8.64 -3.02 -16.44
CA GLU A 380 -8.74 -4.47 -16.21
C GLU A 380 -7.47 -5.22 -16.67
N LYS A 381 -6.50 -4.48 -17.26
CA LYS A 381 -5.25 -5.06 -17.74
C LYS A 381 -4.46 -5.68 -16.58
N GLN A 382 -3.96 -6.88 -16.79
CA GLN A 382 -3.03 -7.53 -15.85
C GLN A 382 -1.59 -7.43 -16.37
N THR A 383 -0.72 -6.90 -15.54
CA THR A 383 0.72 -6.90 -15.82
C THR A 383 1.30 -8.30 -15.59
N PHE A 384 2.48 -8.56 -16.14
CA PHE A 384 3.18 -9.82 -15.88
C PHE A 384 3.50 -9.99 -14.39
N PHE A 385 3.87 -8.89 -13.69
CA PHE A 385 4.10 -8.90 -12.25
C PHE A 385 2.82 -9.26 -11.47
N VAL A 386 1.67 -8.71 -11.85
CA VAL A 386 0.38 -9.06 -11.23
C VAL A 386 0.07 -10.55 -11.44
N ALA A 387 0.21 -11.04 -12.66
CA ALA A 387 -0.14 -12.42 -13.01
C ALA A 387 0.79 -13.47 -12.36
N GLN A 388 2.09 -13.21 -12.36
CA GLN A 388 3.10 -14.16 -11.91
C GLN A 388 3.62 -13.91 -10.50
N GLY A 389 3.40 -12.69 -9.96
CA GLY A 389 3.94 -12.25 -8.69
C GLY A 389 5.46 -12.05 -8.72
N ASP A 390 6.07 -11.97 -7.54
CA ASP A 390 7.50 -11.73 -7.39
C ASP A 390 8.34 -12.98 -7.73
N ILE A 391 8.61 -13.14 -9.01
CA ILE A 391 9.48 -14.23 -9.52
C ILE A 391 10.92 -14.04 -9.04
N VAL A 392 11.42 -12.80 -9.02
CA VAL A 392 12.81 -12.52 -8.63
C VAL A 392 13.05 -12.95 -7.19
N GLY A 393 12.18 -12.56 -6.28
CA GLY A 393 12.28 -12.95 -4.86
C GLY A 393 12.20 -14.47 -4.67
N ARG A 394 11.28 -15.14 -5.38
CA ARG A 394 11.14 -16.61 -5.32
C ARG A 394 12.36 -17.34 -5.84
N LEU A 395 12.91 -16.91 -6.98
CA LEU A 395 14.13 -17.51 -7.54
C LEU A 395 15.34 -17.26 -6.64
N CYS A 396 15.52 -16.06 -6.11
CA CYS A 396 16.60 -15.75 -5.18
C CYS A 396 16.50 -16.58 -3.89
N ALA A 397 15.31 -16.74 -3.33
CA ALA A 397 15.09 -17.58 -2.16
C ALA A 397 15.42 -19.06 -2.44
N PHE A 398 14.98 -19.58 -3.58
CA PHE A 398 15.29 -20.94 -4.01
C PHE A 398 16.81 -21.14 -4.16
N MET A 399 17.50 -20.23 -4.88
CA MET A 399 18.94 -20.27 -5.05
C MET A 399 19.69 -20.19 -3.73
N ALA A 400 19.24 -19.35 -2.80
CA ALA A 400 19.86 -19.23 -1.48
C ALA A 400 19.78 -20.56 -0.69
N VAL A 401 18.65 -21.25 -0.74
CA VAL A 401 18.48 -22.57 -0.12
C VAL A 401 19.39 -23.60 -0.77
N MET A 402 19.45 -23.64 -2.10
CA MET A 402 20.32 -24.56 -2.84
C MET A 402 21.80 -24.34 -2.53
N LEU A 403 22.24 -23.08 -2.47
CA LEU A 403 23.63 -22.72 -2.11
C LEU A 403 23.94 -23.13 -0.66
N LEU A 404 23.03 -22.91 0.26
CA LEU A 404 23.19 -23.32 1.66
C LEU A 404 23.35 -24.84 1.76
N LEU A 405 22.48 -25.61 1.10
CA LEU A 405 22.57 -27.06 1.05
C LEU A 405 23.91 -27.53 0.43
N PHE A 406 24.31 -26.92 -0.66
CA PHE A 406 25.61 -27.21 -1.29
C PHE A 406 26.78 -26.98 -0.32
N CYS A 407 26.78 -25.83 0.40
CA CYS A 407 27.82 -25.53 1.40
C CYS A 407 27.83 -26.54 2.56
N ILE A 408 26.66 -26.97 3.02
CA ILE A 408 26.56 -28.00 4.07
C ILE A 408 27.12 -29.34 3.59
N VAL A 409 26.70 -29.81 2.42
CA VAL A 409 27.17 -31.08 1.86
C VAL A 409 28.69 -31.05 1.64
N ARG A 410 29.18 -29.98 1.04
CA ARG A 410 30.63 -29.80 0.84
C ARG A 410 31.42 -29.85 2.15
N LYS A 411 30.95 -29.17 3.18
CA LYS A 411 31.59 -29.18 4.52
C LYS A 411 31.59 -30.58 5.15
N LEU A 412 30.51 -31.35 4.96
CA LEU A 412 30.43 -32.72 5.48
C LEU A 412 31.36 -33.66 4.73
N SER A 413 31.49 -33.54 3.37
CA SER A 413 32.42 -34.35 2.56
C SER A 413 33.88 -34.12 2.94
N PHE A 414 34.29 -32.84 3.16
CA PHE A 414 35.66 -32.54 3.60
C PHE A 414 35.98 -32.99 5.05
N ARG A 415 35.00 -33.42 5.84
CA ARG A 415 35.25 -33.99 7.17
C ARG A 415 35.40 -35.49 7.15
N GLN A 416 35.15 -36.13 6.02
CA GLN A 416 35.31 -37.59 5.82
C GLN A 416 36.63 -37.97 5.13
N GLU A 417 37.34 -36.99 4.54
CA GLU A 417 38.73 -37.09 4.08
C GLU A 417 39.69 -36.62 5.20
#